data_75fd15e17fca662ad842135627f35161
#
_entry.id   75fd15e17fca662ad842135627f35161
#
_cell.length_a   1.000
_cell.length_b   1.000
_cell.length_c   1.000
_cell.angle_alpha   90.00
_cell.angle_beta   90.00
_cell.angle_gamma   90.00
#
_symmetry.space_group_name_H-M   'P 1'
#
loop_
_entity.id
_entity.type
_entity.pdbx_description
1 polymer ?
#
loop_
_entity_poly.entity_id
_entity_poly.type
_entity_poly.pdbx_seq_one_letter_code
_entity_poly.pdbx_strand_id
1 'polypeptide(L)'
;MQTLEQVAHYFDAWNSHDGDAIAACFEQDGGYMDPVSGQLHTADIATYASGLFKAFPDLRFEPHVTAVNGTSVVAQWMMTGTQSGPLNGLPPTEARIKLPGIDVITLGGVGLRGVEGYFDQRTLLEQLGVRVVVQPADVGPLAFGTSVRFRSANTSIPGAVSMTWMDVRSEAEGEEVKQRVHAIVRELAQVPGFLGWLGIAIAERFYTLALWDDPETIRQLRANTKHKMAVQQVFERNFGTALHTGVWVPDHLNPQWRRCPTCGSMIDPDRPDASCPCGDPVPVRLAYL
;
A
#
# COMPACT_ATOMS: atom_id res chain seq x y z
N MET A 1 -6.73 33.28 30.61
CA MET A 1 -5.51 32.59 31.01
C MET A 1 -5.74 31.07 31.07
N GLN A 2 -6.71 30.60 31.83
CA GLN A 2 -7.02 29.17 32.02
C GLN A 2 -7.26 28.40 30.69
N THR A 3 -7.88 29.00 29.65
CA THR A 3 -8.14 28.43 28.34
C THR A 3 -6.87 28.04 27.58
N LEU A 4 -5.88 28.90 27.51
CA LEU A 4 -4.63 28.64 26.80
C LEU A 4 -3.73 27.63 27.54
N GLU A 5 -3.84 27.59 28.88
CA GLU A 5 -3.12 26.62 29.71
C GLU A 5 -3.59 25.20 29.47
N GLN A 6 -4.90 24.97 29.31
CA GLN A 6 -5.44 23.65 28.97
C GLN A 6 -4.96 23.17 27.58
N VAL A 7 -4.93 24.07 26.59
CA VAL A 7 -4.42 23.74 25.24
C VAL A 7 -2.93 23.46 25.26
N ALA A 8 -2.15 24.27 26.01
CA ALA A 8 -0.71 24.03 26.16
C ALA A 8 -0.44 22.68 26.84
N HIS A 9 -1.16 22.38 27.92
CA HIS A 9 -1.03 21.09 28.62
C HIS A 9 -1.34 19.88 27.71
N TYR A 10 -2.35 19.98 26.84
CA TYR A 10 -2.67 18.94 25.86
C TYR A 10 -1.53 18.68 24.87
N PHE A 11 -0.92 19.72 24.29
CA PHE A 11 0.22 19.54 23.38
C PHE A 11 1.50 19.13 24.12
N ASP A 12 1.68 19.53 25.37
CA ASP A 12 2.79 19.07 26.20
C ASP A 12 2.68 17.58 26.50
N ALA A 13 1.45 17.07 26.75
CA ALA A 13 1.21 15.64 26.90
C ALA A 13 1.55 14.85 25.63
N TRP A 14 1.18 15.33 24.44
CA TRP A 14 1.61 14.76 23.17
C TRP A 14 3.12 14.73 23.02
N ASN A 15 3.78 15.83 23.32
CA ASN A 15 5.23 15.98 23.21
C ASN A 15 6.03 15.21 24.27
N SER A 16 5.39 14.82 25.37
CA SER A 16 5.98 13.92 26.38
C SER A 16 5.78 12.44 26.08
N HIS A 17 5.04 12.11 25.00
CA HIS A 17 4.68 10.75 24.59
C HIS A 17 3.92 9.97 25.67
N ASP A 18 3.08 10.65 26.42
CA ASP A 18 2.27 10.08 27.50
C ASP A 18 0.79 10.01 27.09
N GLY A 19 0.39 8.83 26.62
CA GLY A 19 -0.98 8.58 26.17
C GLY A 19 -2.02 8.74 27.30
N ASP A 20 -1.66 8.38 28.53
CA ASP A 20 -2.55 8.52 29.67
C ASP A 20 -2.70 10.00 30.05
N ALA A 21 -1.62 10.78 30.01
CA ALA A 21 -1.67 12.22 30.20
C ALA A 21 -2.52 12.93 29.13
N ILE A 22 -2.44 12.48 27.87
CA ILE A 22 -3.31 13.00 26.81
C ILE A 22 -4.78 12.70 27.11
N ALA A 23 -5.13 11.46 27.45
CA ALA A 23 -6.49 11.08 27.80
C ALA A 23 -7.00 11.85 29.04
N ALA A 24 -6.13 12.09 30.03
CA ALA A 24 -6.46 12.87 31.23
C ALA A 24 -6.75 14.36 30.96
N CYS A 25 -6.37 14.89 29.79
CA CYS A 25 -6.77 16.24 29.39
C CYS A 25 -8.27 16.34 29.07
N PHE A 26 -8.95 15.21 28.78
CA PHE A 26 -10.35 15.19 28.34
C PHE A 26 -11.32 15.02 29.53
N GLU A 27 -12.51 15.57 29.40
CA GLU A 27 -13.63 15.22 30.27
C GLU A 27 -14.05 13.76 30.04
N GLN A 28 -14.76 13.16 31.00
CA GLN A 28 -15.17 11.74 30.94
C GLN A 28 -15.95 11.40 29.66
N ASP A 29 -16.84 12.30 29.24
CA ASP A 29 -17.65 12.18 28.01
C ASP A 29 -17.00 12.91 26.82
N GLY A 30 -15.71 13.22 26.90
CA GLY A 30 -14.96 13.89 25.87
C GLY A 30 -14.65 12.95 24.68
N GLY A 31 -14.15 13.51 23.59
CA GLY A 31 -13.79 12.76 22.42
C GLY A 31 -12.71 13.41 21.58
N TYR A 32 -12.06 12.58 20.79
CA TYR A 32 -11.06 12.96 19.79
C TYR A 32 -11.47 12.45 18.42
N MET A 33 -11.19 13.20 17.39
CA MET A 33 -11.39 12.78 16.00
C MET A 33 -10.28 13.30 15.12
N ASP A 34 -9.81 12.48 14.19
CA ASP A 34 -8.98 12.90 13.06
C ASP A 34 -9.27 12.05 11.81
N PRO A 35 -8.71 12.37 10.62
CA PRO A 35 -8.93 11.62 9.38
C PRO A 35 -8.48 10.16 9.41
N VAL A 36 -7.62 9.77 10.36
CA VAL A 36 -7.08 8.39 10.48
C VAL A 36 -7.82 7.60 11.55
N SER A 37 -8.04 8.19 12.72
CA SER A 37 -8.69 7.51 13.85
C SER A 37 -10.22 7.40 13.67
N GLY A 38 -10.84 8.36 12.95
CA GLY A 38 -12.26 8.60 13.08
C GLY A 38 -12.61 9.07 14.50
N GLN A 39 -13.85 8.87 14.93
CA GLN A 39 -14.33 9.27 16.25
C GLN A 39 -13.82 8.31 17.34
N LEU A 40 -13.13 8.85 18.34
CA LEU A 40 -12.67 8.14 19.54
C LEU A 40 -13.34 8.71 20.80
N HIS A 41 -13.67 7.83 21.73
CA HIS A 41 -14.02 8.21 23.12
C HIS A 41 -12.76 8.34 23.97
N THR A 42 -12.86 9.07 25.09
CA THR A 42 -11.74 9.32 26.01
C THR A 42 -10.97 8.05 26.38
N ALA A 43 -11.65 6.93 26.57
CA ALA A 43 -11.02 5.64 26.91
C ALA A 43 -10.08 5.07 25.83
N ASP A 44 -10.26 5.46 24.57
CA ASP A 44 -9.51 4.92 23.42
C ASP A 44 -8.33 5.82 23.03
N ILE A 45 -8.31 7.07 23.51
CA ILE A 45 -7.31 8.07 23.11
C ILE A 45 -5.89 7.65 23.49
N ALA A 46 -5.68 7.11 24.70
CA ALA A 46 -4.37 6.65 25.15
C ALA A 46 -3.82 5.53 24.26
N THR A 47 -4.67 4.60 23.84
CA THR A 47 -4.30 3.49 22.94
C THR A 47 -3.91 4.02 21.56
N TYR A 48 -4.70 4.93 21.00
CA TYR A 48 -4.42 5.58 19.73
C TYR A 48 -3.09 6.33 19.74
N ALA A 49 -2.88 7.19 20.75
CA ALA A 49 -1.63 7.94 20.92
C ALA A 49 -0.41 7.02 21.05
N SER A 50 -0.52 5.96 21.87
CA SER A 50 0.53 4.94 22.01
C SER A 50 0.87 4.25 20.68
N GLY A 51 -0.10 4.05 19.81
CA GLY A 51 0.12 3.53 18.45
C GLY A 51 0.97 4.49 17.61
N LEU A 52 0.66 5.79 17.66
CA LEU A 52 1.44 6.82 16.96
C LEU A 52 2.86 6.94 17.50
N PHE A 53 3.07 6.88 18.83
CA PHE A 53 4.42 6.91 19.42
C PHE A 53 5.26 5.69 19.06
N LYS A 54 4.63 4.52 18.88
CA LYS A 54 5.33 3.33 18.34
C LYS A 54 5.75 3.52 16.89
N ALA A 55 4.89 4.16 16.10
CA ALA A 55 5.19 4.44 14.68
C ALA A 55 6.24 5.54 14.51
N PHE A 56 6.16 6.58 15.35
CA PHE A 56 7.03 7.76 15.35
C PHE A 56 7.62 8.00 16.74
N PRO A 57 8.71 7.33 17.13
CA PRO A 57 9.29 7.48 18.48
C PRO A 57 9.85 8.88 18.79
N ASP A 58 10.09 9.69 17.77
CA ASP A 58 10.54 11.08 17.83
C ASP A 58 9.43 12.09 17.47
N LEU A 59 8.15 11.70 17.60
CA LEU A 59 7.00 12.54 17.29
C LEU A 59 7.06 13.85 18.07
N ARG A 60 6.84 14.96 17.39
CA ARG A 60 6.78 16.27 18.00
C ARG A 60 5.75 17.16 17.32
N PHE A 61 4.95 17.84 18.14
CA PHE A 61 4.06 18.91 17.72
C PHE A 61 4.64 20.27 18.08
N GLU A 62 4.56 21.21 17.16
CA GLU A 62 4.83 22.63 17.37
C GLU A 62 3.51 23.39 17.19
N PRO A 63 2.73 23.61 18.28
CA PRO A 63 1.43 24.26 18.19
C PRO A 63 1.53 25.78 18.13
N HIS A 64 0.56 26.39 17.44
CA HIS A 64 0.34 27.84 17.42
C HIS A 64 -1.17 28.13 17.48
N VAL A 65 -1.62 28.72 18.59
CA VAL A 65 -3.04 29.12 18.72
C VAL A 65 -3.32 30.31 17.79
N THR A 66 -4.27 30.13 16.87
CA THR A 66 -4.62 31.13 15.85
C THR A 66 -5.92 31.85 16.15
N ALA A 67 -6.85 31.23 16.87
CA ALA A 67 -8.12 31.85 17.24
C ALA A 67 -8.68 31.28 18.54
N VAL A 68 -9.37 32.12 19.29
CA VAL A 68 -10.15 31.75 20.48
C VAL A 68 -11.52 32.42 20.40
N ASN A 69 -12.58 31.62 20.51
CA ASN A 69 -13.95 32.11 20.54
C ASN A 69 -14.75 31.39 21.64
N GLY A 70 -14.90 32.02 22.79
CA GLY A 70 -15.53 31.38 23.96
C GLY A 70 -14.79 30.14 24.39
N THR A 71 -15.45 28.99 24.32
CA THR A 71 -14.89 27.67 24.63
C THR A 71 -14.23 26.98 23.45
N SER A 72 -14.25 27.56 22.25
CA SER A 72 -13.60 26.99 21.07
C SER A 72 -12.25 27.63 20.82
N VAL A 73 -11.24 26.80 20.63
CA VAL A 73 -9.86 27.21 20.32
C VAL A 73 -9.41 26.54 19.03
N VAL A 74 -8.81 27.31 18.14
CA VAL A 74 -8.16 26.79 16.93
C VAL A 74 -6.66 26.87 17.10
N ALA A 75 -6.00 25.73 17.07
CA ALA A 75 -4.55 25.60 17.15
C ALA A 75 -4.01 24.98 15.87
N GLN A 76 -3.26 25.75 15.10
CA GLN A 76 -2.43 25.19 14.02
C GLN A 76 -1.22 24.50 14.63
N TRP A 77 -0.75 23.46 14.00
CA TRP A 77 0.45 22.77 14.43
C TRP A 77 1.28 22.23 13.27
N MET A 78 2.54 22.01 13.53
CA MET A 78 3.43 21.25 12.68
C MET A 78 3.81 19.97 13.41
N MET A 79 3.44 18.82 12.84
CA MET A 79 3.85 17.50 13.32
C MET A 79 5.10 17.07 12.58
N THR A 80 6.13 16.66 13.31
CA THR A 80 7.36 16.10 12.76
C THR A 80 7.66 14.76 13.44
N GLY A 81 8.38 13.88 12.74
CA GLY A 81 8.81 12.59 13.27
C GLY A 81 9.39 11.70 12.19
N THR A 82 10.01 10.59 12.60
CA THR A 82 10.57 9.56 11.73
C THR A 82 9.78 8.27 11.91
N GLN A 83 9.23 7.73 10.84
CA GLN A 83 8.43 6.49 10.91
C GLN A 83 9.36 5.28 11.02
N SER A 84 9.73 4.92 12.25
CA SER A 84 10.59 3.77 12.58
C SER A 84 9.81 2.55 13.06
N GLY A 85 8.50 2.67 13.25
CA GLY A 85 7.61 1.57 13.62
C GLY A 85 6.47 1.36 12.61
N PRO A 86 5.70 0.28 12.72
CA PRO A 86 4.58 0.02 11.82
C PRO A 86 3.45 1.04 12.01
N LEU A 87 2.84 1.49 10.90
CA LEU A 87 1.71 2.41 10.89
C LEU A 87 0.58 1.83 10.02
N ASN A 88 -0.54 1.45 10.60
CA ASN A 88 -1.74 0.96 9.88
C ASN A 88 -1.42 -0.08 8.78
N GLY A 89 -0.58 -1.07 9.11
CA GLY A 89 -0.15 -2.12 8.17
C GLY A 89 1.02 -1.72 7.25
N LEU A 90 1.42 -0.45 7.21
CA LEU A 90 2.64 -0.02 6.54
C LEU A 90 3.86 -0.39 7.41
N PRO A 91 4.85 -1.12 6.88
CA PRO A 91 6.08 -1.39 7.62
C PRO A 91 6.90 -0.11 7.81
N PRO A 92 7.90 -0.08 8.72
CA PRO A 92 8.80 1.05 8.88
C PRO A 92 9.42 1.46 7.54
N THR A 93 9.32 2.76 7.21
CA THR A 93 9.87 3.34 5.99
C THR A 93 11.13 4.16 6.25
N GLU A 94 11.44 4.47 7.51
CA GLU A 94 12.49 5.38 7.97
C GLU A 94 12.35 6.80 7.38
N ALA A 95 11.18 7.11 6.84
CA ALA A 95 10.89 8.41 6.28
C ALA A 95 10.61 9.43 7.37
N ARG A 96 11.17 10.64 7.20
CA ARG A 96 10.90 11.78 8.07
C ARG A 96 9.73 12.58 7.52
N ILE A 97 8.75 12.85 8.39
CA ILE A 97 7.58 13.64 8.03
C ILE A 97 7.66 15.07 8.58
N LYS A 98 6.98 15.98 7.87
CA LYS A 98 6.68 17.34 8.29
C LYS A 98 5.26 17.68 7.82
N LEU A 99 4.29 17.45 8.69
CA LEU A 99 2.86 17.51 8.38
C LEU A 99 2.22 18.70 9.08
N PRO A 100 1.69 19.70 8.35
CA PRO A 100 0.87 20.74 8.93
C PRO A 100 -0.53 20.25 9.22
N GLY A 101 -1.14 20.74 10.27
CA GLY A 101 -2.54 20.46 10.61
C GLY A 101 -3.13 21.50 11.54
N ILE A 102 -4.37 21.28 11.90
CA ILE A 102 -5.17 22.14 12.74
C ILE A 102 -5.98 21.27 13.70
N ASP A 103 -6.01 21.64 14.98
CA ASP A 103 -6.98 21.14 15.93
C ASP A 103 -8.02 22.23 16.23
N VAL A 104 -9.29 21.84 16.16
CA VAL A 104 -10.41 22.60 16.71
C VAL A 104 -10.74 21.98 18.06
N ILE A 105 -10.42 22.71 19.12
CA ILE A 105 -10.48 22.26 20.51
C ILE A 105 -11.69 22.88 21.17
N THR A 106 -12.59 22.05 21.71
CA THR A 106 -13.72 22.51 22.53
C THR A 106 -13.40 22.30 23.99
N LEU A 107 -13.32 23.38 24.74
CA LEU A 107 -13.06 23.36 26.18
C LEU A 107 -14.34 23.08 26.97
N GLY A 108 -14.20 22.28 28.03
CA GLY A 108 -15.22 22.04 29.02
C GLY A 108 -14.97 22.82 30.33
N GLY A 109 -15.66 22.40 31.37
CA GLY A 109 -15.53 23.04 32.70
C GLY A 109 -14.24 22.67 33.42
N VAL A 110 -13.74 21.45 33.23
CA VAL A 110 -12.57 20.91 33.95
C VAL A 110 -11.52 20.28 32.99
N GLY A 111 -11.81 20.20 31.68
CA GLY A 111 -10.93 19.61 30.70
C GLY A 111 -11.40 19.90 29.27
N LEU A 112 -10.92 19.11 28.32
CA LEU A 112 -11.34 19.19 26.93
C LEU A 112 -12.60 18.36 26.70
N ARG A 113 -13.63 18.98 26.13
CA ARG A 113 -14.84 18.28 25.73
C ARG A 113 -14.67 17.58 24.38
N GLY A 114 -13.82 18.12 23.49
CA GLY A 114 -13.53 17.52 22.21
C GLY A 114 -12.33 18.14 21.52
N VAL A 115 -11.67 17.35 20.71
CA VAL A 115 -10.64 17.79 19.78
C VAL A 115 -10.94 17.18 18.41
N GLU A 116 -11.04 18.01 17.39
CA GLU A 116 -11.19 17.64 16.01
C GLU A 116 -9.93 18.05 15.24
N GLY A 117 -9.09 17.05 14.93
CA GLY A 117 -7.87 17.22 14.17
C GLY A 117 -8.13 17.18 12.67
N TYR A 118 -7.52 18.09 11.91
CA TYR A 118 -7.59 18.12 10.46
C TYR A 118 -6.20 18.23 9.87
N PHE A 119 -5.86 17.30 9.00
CA PHE A 119 -4.63 17.31 8.23
C PHE A 119 -4.81 16.60 6.88
N ASP A 120 -3.91 16.84 5.96
CA ASP A 120 -3.93 16.16 4.66
C ASP A 120 -3.30 14.77 4.76
N GLN A 121 -4.16 13.76 4.82
CA GLN A 121 -3.74 12.35 4.88
C GLN A 121 -2.94 11.93 3.64
N ARG A 122 -3.24 12.48 2.47
CA ARG A 122 -2.48 12.21 1.25
C ARG A 122 -1.03 12.68 1.39
N THR A 123 -0.83 13.90 1.89
CA THR A 123 0.51 14.46 2.16
C THR A 123 1.29 13.58 3.14
N LEU A 124 0.64 13.08 4.21
CA LEU A 124 1.27 12.13 5.15
C LEU A 124 1.74 10.87 4.41
N LEU A 125 0.86 10.22 3.65
CA LEU A 125 1.18 8.98 2.94
C LEU A 125 2.28 9.18 1.89
N GLU A 126 2.24 10.27 1.12
CA GLU A 126 3.27 10.59 0.13
C GLU A 126 4.65 10.84 0.78
N GLN A 127 4.71 11.51 1.94
CA GLN A 127 5.95 11.67 2.71
C GLN A 127 6.50 10.34 3.22
N LEU A 128 5.64 9.36 3.52
CA LEU A 128 6.02 8.00 3.89
C LEU A 128 6.41 7.13 2.67
N GLY A 129 6.48 7.70 1.47
CA GLY A 129 6.82 6.98 0.25
C GLY A 129 5.67 6.14 -0.33
N VAL A 130 4.45 6.31 0.17
CA VAL A 130 3.25 5.64 -0.37
C VAL A 130 2.75 6.43 -1.58
N ARG A 131 2.53 5.72 -2.68
CA ARG A 131 1.93 6.33 -3.87
C ARG A 131 0.42 6.36 -3.75
N VAL A 132 -0.16 7.55 -3.67
CA VAL A 132 -1.62 7.75 -3.68
C VAL A 132 -2.09 8.01 -5.10
N VAL A 133 -2.94 7.13 -5.63
CA VAL A 133 -3.54 7.27 -6.97
C VAL A 133 -5.04 7.53 -6.82
N VAL A 134 -5.50 8.65 -7.37
CA VAL A 134 -6.92 9.00 -7.43
C VAL A 134 -7.46 8.64 -8.81
N GLN A 135 -8.39 7.73 -8.86
CA GLN A 135 -9.05 7.30 -10.11
C GLN A 135 -10.54 7.03 -9.82
N PRO A 136 -11.45 7.21 -10.80
CA PRO A 136 -12.83 6.77 -10.64
C PRO A 136 -12.88 5.24 -10.54
N ALA A 137 -13.95 4.70 -9.93
CA ALA A 137 -14.19 3.26 -9.92
C ALA A 137 -14.54 2.76 -11.33
N ASP A 138 -15.43 3.48 -11.99
CA ASP A 138 -15.83 3.24 -13.38
C ASP A 138 -16.18 4.54 -14.11
N VAL A 139 -16.07 4.49 -15.43
CA VAL A 139 -16.51 5.55 -16.36
C VAL A 139 -17.12 4.88 -17.58
N GLY A 140 -18.43 4.85 -17.67
CA GLY A 140 -19.15 4.14 -18.71
C GLY A 140 -18.85 2.64 -18.69
N PRO A 141 -18.33 2.05 -19.78
CA PRO A 141 -17.98 0.63 -19.84
C PRO A 141 -16.58 0.32 -19.26
N LEU A 142 -15.84 1.33 -18.77
CA LEU A 142 -14.47 1.20 -18.27
C LEU A 142 -14.48 1.11 -16.75
N ALA A 143 -14.05 -0.01 -16.19
CA ALA A 143 -13.79 -0.21 -14.79
C ALA A 143 -12.30 -0.05 -14.49
N PHE A 144 -11.96 0.68 -13.44
CA PHE A 144 -10.58 0.95 -13.02
C PHE A 144 -10.21 0.10 -11.82
N GLY A 145 -8.90 -0.23 -11.71
CA GLY A 145 -8.42 -1.08 -10.64
C GLY A 145 -6.95 -0.84 -10.32
N THR A 146 -6.39 -1.74 -9.53
CA THR A 146 -4.99 -1.72 -9.10
C THR A 146 -4.24 -2.89 -9.70
N SER A 147 -2.92 -2.73 -9.85
CA SER A 147 -2.05 -3.81 -10.32
C SER A 147 -0.75 -3.88 -9.52
N VAL A 148 -0.22 -5.09 -9.41
CA VAL A 148 1.09 -5.36 -8.80
C VAL A 148 1.86 -6.31 -9.70
N ARG A 149 3.17 -6.10 -9.80
CA ARG A 149 4.06 -6.90 -10.65
C ARG A 149 5.22 -7.47 -9.84
N PHE A 150 5.49 -8.74 -10.04
CA PHE A 150 6.72 -9.38 -9.62
C PHE A 150 7.61 -9.66 -10.83
N ARG A 151 8.85 -9.19 -10.80
CA ARG A 151 9.88 -9.48 -11.80
C ARG A 151 10.78 -10.59 -11.31
N SER A 152 11.03 -11.60 -12.17
CA SER A 152 12.17 -12.50 -11.97
C SER A 152 13.42 -11.95 -12.67
N ALA A 153 14.59 -12.52 -12.36
CA ALA A 153 15.82 -12.25 -13.11
C ALA A 153 15.89 -13.04 -14.43
N ASN A 154 14.94 -13.95 -14.67
CA ASN A 154 14.91 -14.79 -15.87
C ASN A 154 14.37 -13.98 -17.06
N THR A 155 15.19 -13.83 -18.11
CA THR A 155 14.88 -13.10 -19.34
C THR A 155 14.56 -14.03 -20.52
N SER A 156 14.33 -15.32 -20.28
CA SER A 156 13.96 -16.26 -21.33
C SER A 156 12.67 -15.85 -22.04
N ILE A 157 12.50 -16.32 -23.28
CA ILE A 157 11.28 -16.08 -24.06
C ILE A 157 10.12 -16.87 -23.43
N PRO A 158 8.94 -16.25 -23.22
CA PRO A 158 7.78 -16.97 -22.72
C PRO A 158 7.31 -18.07 -23.66
N GLY A 159 7.26 -19.31 -23.16
CA GLY A 159 6.66 -20.45 -23.84
C GLY A 159 5.21 -20.69 -23.42
N ALA A 160 4.78 -20.12 -22.29
CA ALA A 160 3.42 -20.21 -21.82
C ALA A 160 3.00 -19.06 -20.91
N VAL A 161 1.69 -18.81 -20.84
CA VAL A 161 1.05 -17.88 -19.90
C VAL A 161 -0.04 -18.65 -19.16
N SER A 162 0.01 -18.64 -17.84
CA SER A 162 -1.14 -19.06 -17.02
C SER A 162 -1.90 -17.82 -16.55
N MET A 163 -3.23 -17.86 -16.68
CA MET A 163 -4.11 -16.83 -16.15
C MET A 163 -5.14 -17.48 -15.23
N THR A 164 -5.32 -16.89 -14.08
CA THR A 164 -6.42 -17.21 -13.17
C THR A 164 -7.21 -15.95 -12.90
N TRP A 165 -8.54 -16.04 -12.84
CA TRP A 165 -9.35 -14.98 -12.25
C TRP A 165 -10.29 -15.56 -11.19
N MET A 166 -10.63 -14.72 -10.22
CA MET A 166 -11.50 -15.05 -9.10
C MET A 166 -12.37 -13.85 -8.76
N ASP A 167 -13.66 -14.07 -8.51
CA ASP A 167 -14.57 -13.09 -7.93
C ASP A 167 -14.68 -13.31 -6.42
N VAL A 168 -14.56 -12.24 -5.64
CA VAL A 168 -14.67 -12.25 -4.18
C VAL A 168 -16.00 -11.66 -3.73
N ARG A 169 -16.43 -12.00 -2.50
CA ARG A 169 -17.72 -11.59 -1.92
C ARG A 169 -17.64 -10.28 -1.16
N SER A 170 -16.44 -9.88 -0.75
CA SER A 170 -16.22 -8.70 0.07
C SER A 170 -14.78 -8.21 -0.03
N GLU A 171 -14.54 -6.98 0.37
CA GLU A 171 -13.20 -6.39 0.48
C GLU A 171 -12.29 -7.19 1.44
N ALA A 172 -12.82 -7.65 2.57
CA ALA A 172 -12.07 -8.46 3.53
C ALA A 172 -11.60 -9.79 2.92
N GLU A 173 -12.46 -10.46 2.12
CA GLU A 173 -12.06 -11.66 1.37
C GLU A 173 -11.02 -11.31 0.30
N GLY A 174 -11.16 -10.17 -0.35
CA GLY A 174 -10.19 -9.66 -1.32
C GLY A 174 -8.79 -9.45 -0.70
N GLU A 175 -8.71 -8.89 0.50
CA GLU A 175 -7.43 -8.74 1.20
C GLU A 175 -6.81 -10.09 1.57
N GLU A 176 -7.62 -11.06 2.01
CA GLU A 176 -7.14 -12.42 2.26
C GLU A 176 -6.60 -13.09 0.98
N VAL A 177 -7.29 -12.91 -0.16
CA VAL A 177 -6.81 -13.38 -1.48
C VAL A 177 -5.46 -12.77 -1.83
N LYS A 178 -5.30 -11.46 -1.68
CA LYS A 178 -4.03 -10.76 -1.96
C LYS A 178 -2.87 -11.33 -1.14
N GLN A 179 -3.07 -11.50 0.18
CA GLN A 179 -2.04 -12.06 1.07
C GLN A 179 -1.62 -13.46 0.65
N ARG A 180 -2.59 -14.33 0.31
CA ARG A 180 -2.32 -15.70 -0.14
C ARG A 180 -1.60 -15.73 -1.47
N VAL A 181 -2.03 -14.92 -2.44
CA VAL A 181 -1.40 -14.81 -3.74
C VAL A 181 0.04 -14.33 -3.61
N HIS A 182 0.32 -13.33 -2.76
CA HIS A 182 1.68 -12.88 -2.51
C HIS A 182 2.58 -13.98 -1.92
N ALA A 183 2.03 -14.83 -1.03
CA ALA A 183 2.77 -15.97 -0.49
C ALA A 183 3.08 -17.01 -1.59
N ILE A 184 2.11 -17.31 -2.46
CA ILE A 184 2.29 -18.23 -3.60
C ILE A 184 3.34 -17.67 -4.57
N VAL A 185 3.29 -16.39 -4.92
CA VAL A 185 4.24 -15.75 -5.86
C VAL A 185 5.69 -15.85 -5.36
N ARG A 186 5.91 -15.71 -4.05
CA ARG A 186 7.25 -15.88 -3.45
C ARG A 186 7.78 -17.31 -3.64
N GLU A 187 6.92 -18.32 -3.60
CA GLU A 187 7.31 -19.71 -3.88
C GLU A 187 7.54 -19.93 -5.38
N LEU A 188 6.67 -19.38 -6.24
CA LEU A 188 6.84 -19.45 -7.69
C LEU A 188 8.16 -18.84 -8.16
N ALA A 189 8.64 -17.80 -7.48
CA ALA A 189 9.92 -17.18 -7.77
C ALA A 189 11.12 -18.14 -7.66
N GLN A 190 10.96 -19.26 -6.95
CA GLN A 190 11.98 -20.29 -6.81
C GLN A 190 11.83 -21.44 -7.83
N VAL A 191 10.77 -21.42 -8.65
CA VAL A 191 10.52 -22.48 -9.64
C VAL A 191 11.34 -22.20 -10.90
N PRO A 192 12.20 -23.13 -11.34
CA PRO A 192 12.89 -23.01 -12.62
C PRO A 192 11.88 -22.79 -13.75
N GLY A 193 12.17 -21.86 -14.66
CA GLY A 193 11.28 -21.54 -15.77
C GLY A 193 10.21 -20.50 -15.46
N PHE A 194 10.06 -20.05 -14.22
CA PHE A 194 9.20 -18.92 -13.90
C PHE A 194 9.82 -17.60 -14.37
N LEU A 195 9.06 -16.79 -15.14
CA LEU A 195 9.53 -15.56 -15.77
C LEU A 195 9.00 -14.29 -15.10
N GLY A 196 7.88 -14.37 -14.42
CA GLY A 196 7.27 -13.23 -13.74
C GLY A 196 5.78 -13.40 -13.51
N TRP A 197 5.22 -12.46 -12.76
CA TRP A 197 3.82 -12.48 -12.39
C TRP A 197 3.24 -11.06 -12.38
N LEU A 198 1.95 -10.95 -12.77
CA LEU A 198 1.14 -9.75 -12.71
C LEU A 198 -0.17 -10.07 -12.00
N GLY A 199 -0.50 -9.31 -10.97
CA GLY A 199 -1.81 -9.31 -10.33
C GLY A 199 -2.57 -8.03 -10.67
N ILE A 200 -3.86 -8.15 -10.97
CA ILE A 200 -4.75 -7.05 -11.27
C ILE A 200 -6.02 -7.26 -10.45
N ALA A 201 -6.49 -6.21 -9.78
CA ALA A 201 -7.76 -6.18 -9.06
C ALA A 201 -8.64 -5.08 -9.66
N ILE A 202 -9.84 -5.43 -10.13
CA ILE A 202 -10.84 -4.51 -10.69
C ILE A 202 -12.17 -4.84 -10.03
N ALA A 203 -12.69 -3.93 -9.23
CA ALA A 203 -13.84 -4.17 -8.36
C ALA A 203 -13.65 -5.47 -7.55
N GLU A 204 -14.61 -6.40 -7.59
CA GLU A 204 -14.58 -7.67 -6.87
C GLU A 204 -13.80 -8.76 -7.62
N ARG A 205 -13.25 -8.48 -8.82
CA ARG A 205 -12.53 -9.46 -9.62
C ARG A 205 -11.03 -9.30 -9.58
N PHE A 206 -10.36 -10.39 -9.23
CA PHE A 206 -8.90 -10.52 -9.21
C PHE A 206 -8.42 -11.35 -10.39
N TYR A 207 -7.41 -10.84 -11.09
CA TYR A 207 -6.73 -11.57 -12.16
C TYR A 207 -5.27 -11.79 -11.77
N THR A 208 -4.74 -12.96 -12.12
CA THR A 208 -3.31 -13.23 -12.05
C THR A 208 -2.83 -13.76 -13.39
N LEU A 209 -1.72 -13.21 -13.88
CA LEU A 209 -1.01 -13.72 -15.04
C LEU A 209 0.40 -14.12 -14.60
N ALA A 210 0.81 -15.33 -14.92
CA ALA A 210 2.18 -15.78 -14.73
C ALA A 210 2.79 -16.23 -16.04
N LEU A 211 4.02 -15.82 -16.31
CA LEU A 211 4.78 -16.18 -17.50
C LEU A 211 5.76 -17.29 -17.18
N TRP A 212 5.92 -18.21 -18.11
CA TRP A 212 6.71 -19.42 -18.01
C TRP A 212 7.52 -19.63 -19.30
N ASP A 213 8.73 -20.13 -19.18
CA ASP A 213 9.57 -20.44 -20.34
C ASP A 213 9.06 -21.64 -21.15
N ASP A 214 8.40 -22.60 -20.46
CA ASP A 214 7.87 -23.81 -21.07
C ASP A 214 6.52 -24.20 -20.45
N PRO A 215 5.50 -24.62 -21.26
CA PRO A 215 4.23 -25.13 -20.75
C PRO A 215 4.38 -26.40 -19.87
N GLU A 216 5.45 -27.17 -20.01
CA GLU A 216 5.74 -28.33 -19.16
C GLU A 216 6.02 -27.91 -17.71
N THR A 217 6.69 -26.78 -17.50
CA THR A 217 6.94 -26.21 -16.16
C THR A 217 5.62 -26.02 -15.40
N ILE A 218 4.56 -25.57 -16.08
CA ILE A 218 3.24 -25.38 -15.44
C ILE A 218 2.62 -26.74 -15.08
N ARG A 219 2.80 -27.78 -15.91
CA ARG A 219 2.30 -29.13 -15.61
C ARG A 219 2.96 -29.71 -14.38
N GLN A 220 4.28 -29.53 -14.24
CA GLN A 220 5.04 -29.94 -13.06
C GLN A 220 4.57 -29.19 -11.80
N LEU A 221 4.28 -27.87 -11.91
CA LEU A 221 3.74 -27.09 -10.82
C LEU A 221 2.38 -27.64 -10.34
N ARG A 222 1.50 -28.04 -11.26
CA ARG A 222 0.21 -28.66 -10.92
C ARG A 222 0.38 -29.98 -10.14
N ALA A 223 1.49 -30.65 -10.31
CA ALA A 223 1.83 -31.85 -9.53
C ALA A 223 2.37 -31.52 -8.12
N ASN A 224 2.80 -30.29 -7.88
CA ASN A 224 3.36 -29.85 -6.61
C ASN A 224 2.29 -29.87 -5.51
N THR A 225 2.63 -30.46 -4.35
CA THR A 225 1.73 -30.63 -3.22
C THR A 225 1.22 -29.29 -2.66
N LYS A 226 2.07 -28.27 -2.57
CA LYS A 226 1.71 -26.96 -2.03
C LYS A 226 0.71 -26.23 -2.94
N HIS A 227 0.92 -26.31 -4.25
CA HIS A 227 -0.03 -25.75 -5.23
C HIS A 227 -1.39 -26.46 -5.13
N LYS A 228 -1.39 -27.81 -5.02
CA LYS A 228 -2.64 -28.57 -4.81
C LYS A 228 -3.35 -28.16 -3.53
N MET A 229 -2.62 -27.99 -2.42
CA MET A 229 -3.20 -27.55 -1.15
C MET A 229 -3.80 -26.14 -1.26
N ALA A 230 -3.15 -25.21 -1.95
CA ALA A 230 -3.68 -23.87 -2.17
C ALA A 230 -4.99 -23.90 -2.97
N VAL A 231 -5.03 -24.67 -4.06
CA VAL A 231 -6.24 -24.87 -4.87
C VAL A 231 -7.34 -25.56 -4.04
N GLN A 232 -7.02 -26.61 -3.30
CA GLN A 232 -7.96 -27.34 -2.46
C GLN A 232 -8.59 -26.43 -1.38
N GLN A 233 -7.81 -25.55 -0.75
CA GLN A 233 -8.32 -24.58 0.23
C GLN A 233 -9.35 -23.62 -0.37
N VAL A 234 -9.21 -23.24 -1.65
CA VAL A 234 -10.22 -22.42 -2.33
C VAL A 234 -11.57 -23.14 -2.36
N PHE A 235 -11.58 -24.42 -2.73
CA PHE A 235 -12.81 -25.19 -2.82
C PHE A 235 -13.39 -25.60 -1.46
N GLU A 236 -12.54 -26.04 -0.51
CA GLU A 236 -12.98 -26.51 0.79
C GLU A 236 -13.47 -25.38 1.71
N ARG A 237 -12.89 -24.19 1.61
CA ARG A 237 -13.26 -23.05 2.45
C ARG A 237 -14.31 -22.14 1.83
N ASN A 238 -14.89 -22.57 0.73
CA ASN A 238 -15.91 -21.78 0.01
C ASN A 238 -15.45 -20.34 -0.29
N PHE A 239 -14.22 -20.21 -0.81
CA PHE A 239 -13.54 -18.96 -1.09
C PHE A 239 -13.94 -18.42 -2.47
N GLY A 240 -14.38 -17.17 -2.53
CA GLY A 240 -14.86 -16.54 -3.76
C GLY A 240 -16.22 -17.05 -4.21
N THR A 241 -16.75 -16.43 -5.25
CA THR A 241 -18.03 -16.79 -5.89
C THR A 241 -17.84 -17.44 -7.25
N ALA A 242 -16.74 -17.19 -7.91
CA ALA A 242 -16.36 -17.76 -9.19
C ALA A 242 -14.83 -17.83 -9.33
N LEU A 243 -14.36 -18.84 -10.06
CA LEU A 243 -12.94 -19.08 -10.33
C LEU A 243 -12.76 -19.66 -11.74
N HIS A 244 -11.76 -19.17 -12.46
CA HIS A 244 -11.32 -19.77 -13.72
C HIS A 244 -9.79 -19.77 -13.79
N THR A 245 -9.24 -20.84 -14.36
CA THR A 245 -7.80 -20.94 -14.67
C THR A 245 -7.62 -21.50 -16.06
N GLY A 246 -6.78 -20.84 -16.86
CA GLY A 246 -6.40 -21.28 -18.17
C GLY A 246 -4.89 -21.19 -18.40
N VAL A 247 -4.39 -21.94 -19.34
CA VAL A 247 -3.01 -21.88 -19.83
C VAL A 247 -3.04 -21.63 -21.33
N TRP A 248 -2.30 -20.62 -21.75
CA TRP A 248 -2.15 -20.26 -23.17
C TRP A 248 -0.71 -20.46 -23.59
N VAL A 249 -0.52 -21.03 -24.76
CA VAL A 249 0.78 -21.14 -25.42
C VAL A 249 0.82 -20.05 -26.50
N PRO A 250 1.87 -19.22 -26.57
CA PRO A 250 1.97 -18.19 -27.61
C PRO A 250 1.96 -18.82 -29.01
N ASP A 251 1.09 -18.35 -29.88
CA ASP A 251 1.11 -18.67 -31.31
C ASP A 251 2.22 -17.90 -32.02
N HIS A 252 2.38 -16.62 -31.62
CA HIS A 252 3.40 -15.73 -32.16
C HIS A 252 3.90 -14.74 -31.11
N LEU A 253 5.20 -14.47 -31.12
CA LEU A 253 5.85 -13.43 -30.33
C LEU A 253 6.66 -12.53 -31.25
N ASN A 254 6.40 -11.24 -31.20
CA ASN A 254 7.26 -10.25 -31.84
C ASN A 254 8.58 -10.09 -31.06
N PRO A 255 9.68 -9.67 -31.74
CA PRO A 255 10.90 -9.31 -31.07
C PRO A 255 10.71 -8.26 -29.97
N GLN A 256 11.52 -8.35 -28.93
CA GLN A 256 11.58 -7.33 -27.88
C GLN A 256 12.50 -6.18 -28.30
N TRP A 257 12.00 -5.30 -29.19
CA TRP A 257 12.76 -4.17 -29.71
C TRP A 257 13.37 -3.30 -28.62
N ARG A 258 14.67 -3.03 -28.73
CA ARG A 258 15.44 -2.19 -27.80
C ARG A 258 15.99 -0.97 -28.50
N ARG A 259 15.84 0.20 -27.89
CA ARG A 259 16.40 1.44 -28.43
C ARG A 259 17.83 1.63 -27.94
N CYS A 260 18.78 1.88 -28.85
CA CYS A 260 20.12 2.27 -28.50
C CYS A 260 20.09 3.64 -27.79
N PRO A 261 20.72 3.79 -26.61
CA PRO A 261 20.73 5.08 -25.91
C PRO A 261 21.54 6.17 -26.64
N THR A 262 22.53 5.79 -27.46
CA THR A 262 23.41 6.73 -28.15
C THR A 262 22.84 7.22 -29.49
N CYS A 263 22.41 6.32 -30.37
CA CYS A 263 21.96 6.71 -31.71
C CYS A 263 20.44 6.64 -31.91
N GLY A 264 19.68 6.10 -30.96
CA GLY A 264 18.23 5.98 -31.03
C GLY A 264 17.71 4.86 -31.94
N SER A 265 18.57 4.08 -32.59
CA SER A 265 18.16 2.97 -33.46
C SER A 265 17.44 1.88 -32.68
N MET A 266 16.39 1.31 -33.27
CA MET A 266 15.68 0.16 -32.72
C MET A 266 16.39 -1.13 -33.16
N ILE A 267 16.72 -2.00 -32.21
CA ILE A 267 17.49 -3.22 -32.41
C ILE A 267 16.71 -4.38 -31.82
N ASP A 268 16.65 -5.49 -32.55
CA ASP A 268 16.23 -6.78 -32.04
C ASP A 268 17.43 -7.47 -31.41
N PRO A 269 17.54 -7.58 -30.07
CA PRO A 269 18.68 -8.17 -29.40
C PRO A 269 18.76 -9.69 -29.57
N ASP A 270 17.72 -10.32 -30.11
CA ASP A 270 17.62 -11.78 -30.24
C ASP A 270 18.10 -12.27 -31.62
N ARG A 271 18.35 -11.36 -32.54
CA ARG A 271 18.91 -11.72 -33.84
C ARG A 271 20.38 -12.12 -33.70
N PRO A 272 20.79 -13.22 -34.35
CA PRO A 272 22.19 -13.69 -34.31
C PRO A 272 23.19 -12.66 -34.85
N ASP A 273 22.75 -11.79 -35.76
CA ASP A 273 23.54 -10.75 -36.43
C ASP A 273 23.24 -9.35 -35.87
N ALA A 274 22.65 -9.25 -34.68
CA ALA A 274 22.28 -7.97 -34.11
C ALA A 274 23.51 -7.05 -33.93
N SER A 275 23.41 -5.86 -34.46
CA SER A 275 24.44 -4.83 -34.34
C SER A 275 23.83 -3.44 -34.27
N CYS A 276 24.51 -2.53 -33.60
CA CYS A 276 24.09 -1.13 -33.57
C CYS A 276 24.81 -0.35 -34.68
N PRO A 277 24.11 0.49 -35.49
CA PRO A 277 24.74 1.31 -36.54
C PRO A 277 25.83 2.26 -36.01
N CYS A 278 25.78 2.65 -34.72
CA CYS A 278 26.81 3.51 -34.12
C CYS A 278 28.02 2.74 -33.55
N GLY A 279 28.02 1.40 -33.63
CA GLY A 279 29.06 0.56 -33.07
C GLY A 279 28.95 0.26 -31.56
N ASP A 280 27.96 0.83 -30.87
CA ASP A 280 27.73 0.53 -29.46
C ASP A 280 27.26 -0.91 -29.23
N PRO A 281 27.48 -1.47 -28.04
CA PRO A 281 26.97 -2.77 -27.68
C PRO A 281 25.44 -2.87 -27.86
N VAL A 282 24.97 -4.01 -28.38
CA VAL A 282 23.54 -4.28 -28.50
C VAL A 282 22.90 -4.31 -27.12
N PRO A 283 21.82 -3.53 -26.91
CA PRO A 283 21.11 -3.53 -25.61
C PRO A 283 20.59 -4.92 -25.28
N VAL A 284 20.75 -5.36 -24.04
CA VAL A 284 20.28 -6.66 -23.57
C VAL A 284 18.75 -6.73 -23.52
N ARG A 285 18.21 -7.95 -23.65
CA ARG A 285 16.78 -8.22 -23.46
C ARG A 285 16.37 -7.88 -22.03
N LEU A 286 15.16 -7.36 -21.86
CA LEU A 286 14.53 -7.19 -20.54
C LEU A 286 13.71 -8.41 -20.15
N ALA A 287 13.40 -8.53 -18.85
CA ALA A 287 12.34 -9.42 -18.41
C ALA A 287 11.00 -9.01 -19.06
N TYR A 288 10.13 -9.98 -19.33
CA TYR A 288 8.84 -9.74 -19.99
C TYR A 288 7.82 -9.06 -19.07
N LEU A 289 7.91 -9.24 -17.74
CA LEU A 289 7.07 -8.58 -16.74
C LEU A 289 7.88 -7.72 -15.79
#